data_94b39e315c1ea4a0bcdc2dba0cb3d08c
#
_entry.id   94b39e315c1ea4a0bcdc2dba0cb3d08c
#
_cell.length_a   1.000
_cell.length_b   1.000
_cell.length_c   1.000
_cell.angle_alpha   90.00
_cell.angle_beta   90.00
_cell.angle_gamma   90.00
#
_symmetry.space_group_name_H-M   'P 1'
#
loop_
_entity.id
_entity.type
_entity.pdbx_description
1 polymer ?
#
loop_
_entity_poly.entity_id
_entity_poly.type
_entity_poly.pdbx_seq_one_letter_code
_entity_poly.pdbx_strand_id
1 'polypeptide(L)'
;MNKLVRFALTLAILSVGTAALAQVANGSFETGDFTGWTVSGDTAFVGVCDVSNCPGGFAPEDGNFAAYFGPVGDTATIAQNIATTPGDSYALSFYLANPVGGTPNYFNVTFGSSSFSFSNFGVAFGWQQFTLTTVATSNETPLSFTFRNDPSYWFLDNVTVSQSGGTVPEPGTIVLFGSGILGIAGIARRKFRS
;
A
#
# COMPACT_ATOMS: atom_id res chain seq x y z
N MET A 1 -4.37 11.79 -67.02
CA MET A 1 -4.76 12.50 -65.74
C MET A 1 -4.70 11.51 -64.62
N ASN A 2 -3.57 11.52 -63.86
CA ASN A 2 -3.33 10.57 -62.77
C ASN A 2 -3.88 11.15 -61.48
N LYS A 3 -4.91 10.52 -60.88
CA LYS A 3 -5.41 10.87 -59.55
C LYS A 3 -4.53 10.16 -58.50
N LEU A 4 -3.64 10.91 -57.86
CA LEU A 4 -2.90 10.50 -56.65
C LEU A 4 -3.90 10.44 -55.49
N VAL A 5 -4.22 9.23 -55.03
CA VAL A 5 -4.95 9.01 -53.78
C VAL A 5 -3.92 9.11 -52.63
N ARG A 6 -3.96 10.22 -51.89
CA ARG A 6 -3.17 10.39 -50.65
C ARG A 6 -3.86 9.64 -49.52
N PHE A 7 -3.32 8.51 -49.10
CA PHE A 7 -3.70 7.85 -47.85
C PHE A 7 -3.04 8.59 -46.71
N ALA A 8 -3.81 9.31 -45.90
CA ALA A 8 -3.39 9.86 -44.65
C ALA A 8 -3.44 8.72 -43.59
N LEU A 9 -2.27 8.25 -43.15
CA LEU A 9 -2.14 7.30 -42.06
C LEU A 9 -2.24 8.10 -40.74
N THR A 10 -3.40 8.08 -40.09
CA THR A 10 -3.57 8.69 -38.78
C THR A 10 -2.98 7.74 -37.73
N LEU A 11 -1.82 8.08 -37.20
CA LEU A 11 -1.19 7.37 -36.08
C LEU A 11 -1.95 7.73 -34.80
N ALA A 12 -2.80 6.84 -34.30
CA ALA A 12 -3.42 6.99 -32.98
C ALA A 12 -2.36 6.65 -31.94
N ILE A 13 -1.85 7.68 -31.25
CA ILE A 13 -0.98 7.50 -30.08
C ILE A 13 -1.88 7.08 -28.91
N LEU A 14 -1.86 5.80 -28.58
CA LEU A 14 -2.48 5.30 -27.35
C LEU A 14 -1.58 5.69 -26.20
N SER A 15 -1.95 6.70 -25.42
CA SER A 15 -1.29 7.02 -24.16
C SER A 15 -1.64 5.93 -23.15
N VAL A 16 -0.74 5.00 -22.94
CA VAL A 16 -0.82 4.08 -21.78
C VAL A 16 -0.48 4.90 -20.54
N GLY A 17 -1.51 5.32 -19.81
CA GLY A 17 -1.34 5.90 -18.49
C GLY A 17 -0.65 4.85 -17.59
N THR A 18 0.48 5.19 -17.00
CA THR A 18 1.08 4.38 -15.94
C THR A 18 0.18 4.53 -14.71
N ALA A 19 -0.53 3.46 -14.34
CA ALA A 19 -1.20 3.41 -13.04
C ALA A 19 -0.14 3.55 -11.95
N ALA A 20 -0.31 4.51 -11.05
CA ALA A 20 0.52 4.59 -9.85
C ALA A 20 0.27 3.32 -9.03
N LEU A 21 1.34 2.61 -8.68
CA LEU A 21 1.23 1.46 -7.80
C LEU A 21 0.85 1.96 -6.41
N ALA A 22 -0.12 1.32 -5.77
CA ALA A 22 -0.43 1.57 -4.38
C ALA A 22 0.81 1.21 -3.54
N GLN A 23 1.35 2.19 -2.85
CA GLN A 23 2.55 2.01 -2.02
C GLN A 23 2.40 2.78 -0.72
N VAL A 24 2.71 2.11 0.38
CA VAL A 24 2.86 2.74 1.70
C VAL A 24 4.25 3.36 1.76
N ALA A 25 4.33 4.67 2.01
CA ALA A 25 5.60 5.32 2.23
C ALA A 25 6.14 4.92 3.61
N ASN A 26 7.40 4.45 3.68
CA ASN A 26 8.05 4.06 4.92
C ASN A 26 7.20 3.11 5.80
N GLY A 27 6.63 2.07 5.19
CA GLY A 27 5.73 1.14 5.87
C GLY A 27 6.42 0.22 6.88
N SER A 28 7.73 -0.03 6.73
CA SER A 28 8.58 -0.76 7.69
C SER A 28 9.41 0.18 8.57
N PHE A 29 9.12 1.49 8.57
CA PHE A 29 9.77 2.50 9.43
C PHE A 29 11.30 2.58 9.33
N GLU A 30 11.90 2.05 8.26
CA GLU A 30 13.35 1.92 8.08
C GLU A 30 14.10 3.26 7.90
N THR A 31 13.38 4.38 7.81
CA THR A 31 13.97 5.73 7.93
C THR A 31 14.37 6.08 9.37
N GLY A 32 13.94 5.28 10.37
CA GLY A 32 14.17 5.53 11.79
C GLY A 32 13.25 6.61 12.38
N ASP A 33 12.22 7.04 11.62
CA ASP A 33 11.26 8.06 12.01
C ASP A 33 9.90 7.84 11.30
N PHE A 34 8.96 8.79 11.48
CA PHE A 34 7.65 8.78 10.80
C PHE A 34 7.65 9.49 9.44
N THR A 35 8.77 9.53 8.71
CA THR A 35 8.80 10.08 7.34
C THR A 35 7.72 9.41 6.47
N GLY A 36 6.88 10.21 5.80
CA GLY A 36 5.75 9.72 5.00
C GLY A 36 4.45 9.53 5.78
N TRP A 37 4.47 9.62 7.11
CA TRP A 37 3.30 9.55 7.97
C TRP A 37 2.99 10.89 8.62
N THR A 38 1.70 11.21 8.74
CA THR A 38 1.21 12.32 9.57
C THR A 38 0.90 11.77 10.95
N VAL A 39 1.54 12.32 11.99
CA VAL A 39 1.33 11.94 13.39
C VAL A 39 0.42 12.97 14.05
N SER A 40 -0.58 12.53 14.83
CA SER A 40 -1.53 13.39 15.54
C SER A 40 -2.04 12.76 16.83
N GLY A 41 -2.74 13.55 17.66
CA GLY A 41 -3.25 13.13 18.97
C GLY A 41 -2.19 13.25 20.06
N ASP A 42 -2.25 12.39 21.06
CA ASP A 42 -1.25 12.33 22.14
C ASP A 42 0.01 11.61 21.64
N THR A 43 1.05 12.38 21.35
CA THR A 43 2.33 11.86 20.84
C THR A 43 3.32 11.50 21.94
N ALA A 44 2.95 11.63 23.21
CA ALA A 44 3.76 11.13 24.32
C ALA A 44 3.90 9.60 24.20
N PHE A 45 5.12 9.08 24.39
CA PHE A 45 5.39 7.65 24.25
C PHE A 45 5.07 7.05 22.89
N VAL A 46 5.23 7.85 21.83
CA VAL A 46 5.10 7.42 20.42
C VAL A 46 6.43 7.67 19.70
N GLY A 47 6.90 6.70 18.94
CA GLY A 47 8.16 6.84 18.21
C GLY A 47 8.46 5.65 17.32
N VAL A 48 9.65 5.70 16.73
CA VAL A 48 10.27 4.59 16.00
C VAL A 48 11.52 4.17 16.78
N CYS A 49 11.76 2.89 16.89
CA CYS A 49 12.85 2.31 17.67
C CYS A 49 13.57 1.20 16.92
N ASP A 50 14.83 0.98 17.23
CA ASP A 50 15.62 -0.17 16.84
C ASP A 50 15.75 -1.18 17.99
N VAL A 51 16.35 -2.33 17.73
CA VAL A 51 16.53 -3.42 18.72
C VAL A 51 17.24 -2.98 20.01
N SER A 52 18.04 -1.89 19.97
CA SER A 52 18.80 -1.42 21.12
C SER A 52 18.01 -0.49 22.03
N ASN A 53 16.96 0.16 21.52
CA ASN A 53 16.21 1.20 22.22
C ASN A 53 14.69 1.00 22.23
N CYS A 54 14.17 -0.07 21.64
CA CYS A 54 12.75 -0.38 21.69
C CYS A 54 12.25 -0.58 23.12
N PRO A 55 11.08 -0.04 23.47
CA PRO A 55 10.47 -0.25 24.78
C PRO A 55 10.40 -1.74 25.14
N GLY A 56 10.88 -2.08 26.33
CA GLY A 56 10.92 -3.47 26.81
C GLY A 56 11.87 -4.40 26.05
N GLY A 57 12.75 -3.87 25.19
CA GLY A 57 13.67 -4.66 24.38
C GLY A 57 12.97 -5.49 23.29
N PHE A 58 11.78 -5.06 22.85
CA PHE A 58 11.01 -5.77 21.83
C PHE A 58 11.61 -5.51 20.43
N ALA A 59 12.07 -6.57 19.77
CA ALA A 59 12.73 -6.44 18.46
C ALA A 59 11.75 -6.09 17.34
N PRO A 60 12.18 -5.30 16.32
CA PRO A 60 11.42 -5.12 15.07
C PRO A 60 10.99 -6.44 14.42
N GLU A 61 9.91 -6.43 13.65
CA GLU A 61 9.43 -7.59 12.89
C GLU A 61 10.27 -7.81 11.64
N ASP A 62 10.54 -6.70 10.93
CA ASP A 62 11.32 -6.66 9.71
C ASP A 62 12.42 -5.60 9.85
N GLY A 63 13.50 -5.76 9.13
CA GLY A 63 14.59 -4.79 9.05
C GLY A 63 15.24 -4.43 10.40
N ASN A 64 15.39 -3.13 10.63
CA ASN A 64 16.10 -2.59 11.81
C ASN A 64 15.19 -1.78 12.75
N PHE A 65 14.05 -1.30 12.26
CA PHE A 65 13.19 -0.36 12.97
C PHE A 65 11.74 -0.83 13.02
N ALA A 66 11.03 -0.46 14.08
CA ALA A 66 9.59 -0.61 14.23
C ALA A 66 8.98 0.61 14.92
N ALA A 67 7.70 0.91 14.65
CA ALA A 67 6.99 1.94 15.37
C ALA A 67 6.40 1.42 16.67
N TYR A 68 6.42 2.26 17.73
CA TYR A 68 5.83 1.94 19.04
C TYR A 68 4.86 3.04 19.49
N PHE A 69 3.80 2.64 20.21
CA PHE A 69 2.71 3.52 20.63
C PHE A 69 2.23 3.16 22.03
N GLY A 70 2.44 4.08 22.98
CA GLY A 70 2.02 3.94 24.37
C GLY A 70 1.37 5.20 24.94
N PRO A 71 0.52 5.96 24.18
CA PRO A 71 -0.14 7.14 24.72
C PRO A 71 -1.07 6.76 25.88
N VAL A 72 -1.10 7.61 26.91
CA VAL A 72 -1.79 7.37 28.18
C VAL A 72 -2.99 8.32 28.30
N GLY A 73 -4.17 7.79 28.55
CA GLY A 73 -5.39 8.59 28.75
C GLY A 73 -6.08 9.04 27.47
N ASP A 74 -5.35 9.21 26.37
CA ASP A 74 -5.88 9.61 25.05
C ASP A 74 -5.25 8.73 23.95
N THR A 75 -5.51 9.02 22.69
CA THR A 75 -5.04 8.25 21.54
C THR A 75 -4.02 9.02 20.72
N ALA A 76 -3.09 8.26 20.10
CA ALA A 76 -2.24 8.72 19.01
C ALA A 76 -2.71 8.10 17.69
N THR A 77 -2.53 8.83 16.59
CA THR A 77 -2.87 8.36 15.24
C THR A 77 -1.71 8.65 14.29
N ILE A 78 -1.37 7.66 13.46
CA ILE A 78 -0.54 7.86 12.27
C ILE A 78 -1.39 7.63 11.03
N ALA A 79 -1.20 8.45 9.99
CA ALA A 79 -2.01 8.40 8.78
C ALA A 79 -1.23 8.78 7.53
N GLN A 80 -1.63 8.23 6.39
CA GLN A 80 -1.21 8.67 5.05
C GLN A 80 -2.30 8.38 4.02
N ASN A 81 -2.25 9.08 2.88
CA ASN A 81 -3.10 8.78 1.73
C ASN A 81 -2.35 7.83 0.78
N ILE A 82 -3.02 6.76 0.39
CA ILE A 82 -2.48 5.76 -0.54
C ILE A 82 -3.03 6.04 -1.93
N ALA A 83 -2.16 6.16 -2.93
CA ALA A 83 -2.58 6.29 -4.33
C ALA A 83 -3.34 5.04 -4.76
N THR A 84 -4.54 5.20 -5.30
CA THR A 84 -5.44 4.11 -5.68
C THR A 84 -6.19 4.45 -6.97
N THR A 85 -6.79 3.43 -7.61
CA THR A 85 -7.68 3.59 -8.75
C THR A 85 -9.12 3.31 -8.31
N PRO A 86 -10.07 4.22 -8.55
CA PRO A 86 -11.47 3.99 -8.19
C PRO A 86 -12.03 2.70 -8.80
N GLY A 87 -12.72 1.91 -7.99
CA GLY A 87 -13.30 0.62 -8.37
C GLY A 87 -12.38 -0.58 -8.17
N ASP A 88 -11.08 -0.37 -7.99
CA ASP A 88 -10.14 -1.45 -7.74
C ASP A 88 -10.14 -1.85 -6.24
N SER A 89 -9.87 -3.13 -6.00
CA SER A 89 -9.74 -3.69 -4.66
C SER A 89 -8.29 -3.66 -4.20
N TYR A 90 -8.08 -3.32 -2.93
CA TYR A 90 -6.76 -3.25 -2.30
C TYR A 90 -6.74 -4.05 -1.01
N ALA A 91 -5.62 -4.73 -0.75
CA ALA A 91 -5.33 -5.41 0.50
C ALA A 91 -4.22 -4.64 1.24
N LEU A 92 -4.54 -4.17 2.44
CA LEU A 92 -3.61 -3.72 3.45
C LEU A 92 -3.12 -4.95 4.21
N SER A 93 -1.82 -5.06 4.42
CA SER A 93 -1.19 -6.04 5.34
C SER A 93 -0.27 -5.30 6.28
N PHE A 94 -0.23 -5.70 7.54
CA PHE A 94 0.66 -5.13 8.56
C PHE A 94 0.92 -6.13 9.68
N TYR A 95 2.02 -5.95 10.39
CA TYR A 95 2.30 -6.69 11.62
C TYR A 95 2.04 -5.82 12.83
N LEU A 96 1.36 -6.40 13.81
CA LEU A 96 0.99 -5.76 15.07
C LEU A 96 1.41 -6.65 16.23
N ALA A 97 1.90 -6.03 17.30
CA ALA A 97 2.17 -6.72 18.56
C ALA A 97 1.70 -5.92 19.77
N ASN A 98 1.30 -6.64 20.83
CA ASN A 98 1.03 -6.12 22.16
C ASN A 98 1.68 -7.07 23.18
N PRO A 99 2.99 -7.00 23.38
CA PRO A 99 3.74 -8.04 24.08
C PRO A 99 3.44 -8.14 25.59
N VAL A 100 2.84 -7.11 26.17
CA VAL A 100 2.48 -7.10 27.61
C VAL A 100 0.99 -7.40 27.83
N GLY A 101 0.13 -7.01 26.87
CA GLY A 101 -1.31 -6.97 27.09
C GLY A 101 -1.67 -5.85 28.06
N GLY A 102 -2.69 -6.10 28.88
CA GLY A 102 -3.13 -5.13 29.90
C GLY A 102 -4.16 -4.14 29.37
N THR A 103 -4.83 -3.46 30.30
CA THR A 103 -5.92 -2.52 30.01
C THR A 103 -5.80 -1.31 30.92
N PRO A 104 -6.28 -0.10 30.49
CA PRO A 104 -6.99 0.14 29.23
C PRO A 104 -6.02 0.20 28.02
N ASN A 105 -6.46 -0.38 26.89
CA ASN A 105 -5.79 -0.24 25.61
C ASN A 105 -6.81 -0.14 24.47
N TYR A 106 -6.35 0.42 23.35
CA TYR A 106 -7.14 0.56 22.13
C TYR A 106 -6.23 0.49 20.91
N PHE A 107 -6.69 -0.20 19.90
CA PHE A 107 -6.12 -0.20 18.56
C PHE A 107 -7.23 -0.12 17.54
N ASN A 108 -7.09 0.73 16.54
CA ASN A 108 -7.96 0.76 15.38
C ASN A 108 -7.15 1.01 14.12
N VAL A 109 -7.46 0.29 13.05
CA VAL A 109 -7.01 0.58 11.70
C VAL A 109 -8.21 0.90 10.83
N THR A 110 -8.07 1.93 9.98
CA THR A 110 -9.04 2.27 8.95
C THR A 110 -8.33 2.36 7.61
N PHE A 111 -8.87 1.68 6.61
CA PHE A 111 -8.39 1.77 5.22
C PHE A 111 -9.59 1.94 4.30
N GLY A 112 -9.78 3.17 3.80
CA GLY A 112 -10.96 3.55 3.07
C GLY A 112 -12.24 3.36 3.89
N SER A 113 -13.16 2.52 3.41
CA SER A 113 -14.43 2.20 4.08
C SER A 113 -14.32 1.03 5.07
N SER A 114 -13.17 0.36 5.15
CA SER A 114 -12.96 -0.82 5.99
C SER A 114 -12.23 -0.46 7.28
N SER A 115 -12.57 -1.12 8.39
CA SER A 115 -11.92 -0.92 9.68
C SER A 115 -11.87 -2.20 10.49
N PHE A 116 -10.90 -2.26 11.43
CA PHE A 116 -10.74 -3.34 12.39
C PHE A 116 -10.20 -2.75 13.70
N SER A 117 -10.64 -3.25 14.85
CA SER A 117 -10.23 -2.70 16.15
C SER A 117 -10.11 -3.74 17.26
N PHE A 118 -9.21 -3.47 18.21
CA PHE A 118 -9.19 -4.03 19.54
C PHE A 118 -9.57 -2.96 20.56
N SER A 119 -10.34 -3.33 21.59
CA SER A 119 -10.66 -2.44 22.71
C SER A 119 -10.55 -3.22 24.02
N ASN A 120 -9.70 -2.73 24.93
CA ASN A 120 -9.41 -3.39 26.20
C ASN A 120 -9.05 -4.88 26.04
N PHE A 121 -8.19 -5.17 25.05
CA PHE A 121 -7.74 -6.52 24.74
C PHE A 121 -6.60 -6.90 25.71
N GLY A 122 -6.94 -7.60 26.78
CA GLY A 122 -6.02 -7.92 27.88
C GLY A 122 -5.03 -9.08 27.60
N VAL A 123 -5.05 -9.66 26.40
CA VAL A 123 -4.17 -10.81 26.06
C VAL A 123 -2.92 -10.29 25.36
N ALA A 124 -1.75 -10.68 25.91
CA ALA A 124 -0.47 -10.39 25.28
C ALA A 124 -0.24 -11.26 24.03
N PHE A 125 0.34 -10.66 22.98
CA PHE A 125 0.79 -11.37 21.80
C PHE A 125 2.01 -10.70 21.16
N GLY A 126 2.88 -11.53 20.59
CA GLY A 126 4.01 -11.09 19.79
C GLY A 126 3.56 -10.67 18.39
N TRP A 127 4.50 -10.52 17.46
CA TRP A 127 4.18 -10.15 16.09
C TRP A 127 3.15 -11.08 15.44
N GLN A 128 2.07 -10.51 14.97
CA GLN A 128 1.02 -11.19 14.18
C GLN A 128 0.68 -10.35 12.98
N GLN A 129 0.53 -11.01 11.83
CA GLN A 129 0.10 -10.38 10.61
C GLN A 129 -1.42 -10.24 10.56
N PHE A 130 -1.88 -9.04 10.18
CA PHE A 130 -3.28 -8.73 9.94
C PHE A 130 -3.47 -8.24 8.51
N THR A 131 -4.63 -8.51 7.96
CA THR A 131 -5.02 -8.06 6.63
C THR A 131 -6.39 -7.42 6.64
N LEU A 132 -6.56 -6.34 5.85
CA LEU A 132 -7.81 -5.64 5.68
C LEU A 132 -7.98 -5.31 4.19
N THR A 133 -9.15 -5.57 3.62
CA THR A 133 -9.41 -5.27 2.20
C THR A 133 -10.42 -4.13 2.06
N THR A 134 -10.23 -3.30 1.04
CA THR A 134 -11.17 -2.22 0.69
C THR A 134 -11.30 -2.08 -0.82
N VAL A 135 -12.41 -1.49 -1.28
CA VAL A 135 -12.58 -1.02 -2.65
C VAL A 135 -12.36 0.48 -2.67
N ALA A 136 -11.42 0.95 -3.49
CA ALA A 136 -11.14 2.37 -3.62
C ALA A 136 -12.32 3.10 -4.28
N THR A 137 -12.70 4.25 -3.73
CA THR A 137 -13.76 5.12 -4.27
C THR A 137 -13.21 6.38 -4.94
N SER A 138 -11.90 6.63 -4.81
CA SER A 138 -11.18 7.79 -5.35
C SER A 138 -9.76 7.43 -5.76
N ASN A 139 -9.02 8.39 -6.32
CA ASN A 139 -7.61 8.22 -6.68
C ASN A 139 -6.66 8.17 -5.46
N GLU A 140 -7.19 8.45 -4.28
CA GLU A 140 -6.50 8.34 -3.00
C GLU A 140 -7.41 7.66 -1.98
N THR A 141 -6.88 6.71 -1.23
CA THR A 141 -7.58 6.02 -0.15
C THR A 141 -6.87 6.33 1.17
N PRO A 142 -7.56 6.93 2.17
CA PRO A 142 -6.97 7.21 3.46
C PRO A 142 -6.68 5.93 4.21
N LEU A 143 -5.48 5.86 4.80
CA LEU A 143 -5.02 4.84 5.72
C LEU A 143 -4.70 5.51 7.06
N SER A 144 -5.21 4.97 8.16
CA SER A 144 -4.88 5.43 9.50
C SER A 144 -4.81 4.29 10.50
N PHE A 145 -3.90 4.44 11.49
CA PHE A 145 -3.78 3.58 12.65
C PHE A 145 -3.88 4.44 13.90
N THR A 146 -4.76 4.08 14.82
CA THR A 146 -5.00 4.78 16.08
C THR A 146 -4.73 3.85 17.25
N PHE A 147 -3.99 4.35 18.23
CA PHE A 147 -3.48 3.57 19.36
C PHE A 147 -3.70 4.27 20.69
N ARG A 148 -3.90 3.47 21.74
CA ARG A 148 -3.75 3.81 23.15
C ARG A 148 -3.28 2.56 23.89
N ASN A 149 -2.33 2.73 24.84
CA ASN A 149 -1.94 1.62 25.69
C ASN A 149 -1.35 2.16 27.01
N ASP A 150 -2.22 2.44 27.99
CA ASP A 150 -1.82 3.04 29.25
C ASP A 150 -0.76 2.24 30.04
N PRO A 151 -0.81 0.89 30.06
CA PRO A 151 0.17 0.14 30.84
C PRO A 151 1.43 -0.23 30.06
N SER A 152 1.44 -0.09 28.71
CA SER A 152 2.52 -0.61 27.87
C SER A 152 2.53 0.02 26.46
N TYR A 153 2.90 -0.78 25.45
CA TYR A 153 3.03 -0.34 24.06
C TYR A 153 2.37 -1.32 23.10
N TRP A 154 1.76 -0.76 22.05
CA TRP A 154 1.57 -1.44 20.77
C TRP A 154 2.80 -1.26 19.91
N PHE A 155 3.11 -2.24 19.09
CA PHE A 155 4.14 -2.15 18.06
C PHE A 155 3.52 -2.41 16.70
N LEU A 156 3.95 -1.64 15.69
CA LEU A 156 3.50 -1.75 14.30
C LEU A 156 4.72 -1.83 13.38
N ASP A 157 4.66 -2.72 12.39
CA ASP A 157 5.74 -2.86 11.44
C ASP A 157 5.23 -3.44 10.10
N ASN A 158 6.07 -3.37 9.05
CA ASN A 158 5.89 -4.00 7.75
C ASN A 158 4.49 -3.76 7.15
N VAL A 159 4.09 -2.46 7.12
CA VAL A 159 2.80 -2.02 6.56
C VAL A 159 2.91 -1.96 5.05
N THR A 160 2.09 -2.74 4.36
CA THR A 160 2.07 -2.81 2.90
C THR A 160 0.65 -2.72 2.35
N VAL A 161 0.51 -2.15 1.16
CA VAL A 161 -0.75 -2.16 0.39
C VAL A 161 -0.47 -2.74 -0.98
N SER A 162 -1.30 -3.69 -1.39
CA SER A 162 -1.26 -4.28 -2.72
C SER A 162 -2.63 -4.25 -3.37
N GLN A 163 -2.69 -4.06 -4.68
CA GLN A 163 -3.93 -4.20 -5.44
C GLN A 163 -4.34 -5.67 -5.46
N SER A 164 -5.57 -5.97 -5.00
CA SER A 164 -6.13 -7.32 -4.98
C SER A 164 -6.99 -7.53 -6.23
N GLY A 165 -6.65 -8.51 -7.06
CA GLY A 165 -7.49 -8.87 -8.22
C GLY A 165 -7.37 -7.95 -9.42
N GLY A 166 -6.43 -7.03 -9.48
CA GLY A 166 -6.04 -6.37 -10.72
C GLY A 166 -5.44 -7.41 -11.66
N THR A 167 -6.04 -7.61 -12.83
CA THR A 167 -5.32 -8.25 -13.93
C THR A 167 -4.07 -7.42 -14.14
N VAL A 168 -2.90 -8.00 -13.85
CA VAL A 168 -1.63 -7.40 -14.29
C VAL A 168 -1.83 -7.09 -15.78
N PRO A 169 -1.72 -5.82 -16.23
CA PRO A 169 -1.81 -5.52 -17.64
C PRO A 169 -0.77 -6.42 -18.32
N GLU A 170 -1.21 -7.35 -19.17
CA GLU A 170 -0.27 -8.24 -19.85
C GLU A 170 0.76 -7.34 -20.53
N PRO A 171 2.07 -7.50 -20.21
CA PRO A 171 3.10 -6.68 -20.81
C PRO A 171 2.86 -6.73 -22.30
N GLY A 172 2.88 -5.60 -23.00
CA GLY A 172 2.49 -5.36 -24.39
C GLY A 172 2.68 -6.47 -25.43
N THR A 173 2.71 -7.72 -24.97
CA THR A 173 2.81 -8.98 -25.75
C THR A 173 1.66 -9.06 -26.75
N ILE A 174 0.45 -8.60 -26.36
CA ILE A 174 -0.69 -8.53 -27.29
C ILE A 174 -0.44 -7.50 -28.39
N VAL A 175 0.12 -6.34 -28.03
CA VAL A 175 0.47 -5.30 -29.00
C VAL A 175 1.63 -5.76 -29.88
N LEU A 176 2.63 -6.44 -29.30
CA LEU A 176 3.77 -7.00 -30.03
C LEU A 176 3.33 -8.15 -30.93
N PHE A 177 2.45 -9.01 -30.48
CA PHE A 177 1.87 -10.10 -31.27
C PHE A 177 1.01 -9.57 -32.41
N GLY A 178 0.14 -8.58 -32.14
CA GLY A 178 -0.68 -7.92 -33.17
C GLY A 178 0.15 -7.19 -34.22
N SER A 179 1.20 -6.48 -33.82
CA SER A 179 2.12 -5.80 -34.76
C SER A 179 2.97 -6.79 -35.58
N GLY A 180 3.34 -7.92 -34.97
CA GLY A 180 4.05 -9.02 -35.66
C GLY A 180 3.20 -9.65 -36.77
N ILE A 181 1.94 -9.93 -36.49
CA ILE A 181 1.01 -10.49 -37.52
C ILE A 181 0.77 -9.51 -38.68
N LEU A 182 0.60 -8.21 -38.39
CA LEU A 182 0.45 -7.18 -39.43
C LEU A 182 1.72 -7.05 -40.28
N GLY A 183 2.90 -7.19 -39.69
CA GLY A 183 4.19 -7.20 -40.40
C GLY A 183 4.30 -8.39 -41.39
N ILE A 184 3.97 -9.59 -40.92
CA ILE A 184 3.98 -10.80 -41.74
C ILE A 184 2.96 -10.71 -42.92
N ALA A 185 1.75 -10.22 -42.63
CA ALA A 185 0.71 -10.03 -43.67
C ALA A 185 1.14 -9.01 -44.74
N GLY A 186 1.87 -7.96 -44.35
CA GLY A 186 2.45 -6.97 -45.28
C GLY A 186 3.50 -7.57 -46.21
N ILE A 187 4.38 -8.42 -45.68
CA ILE A 187 5.43 -9.11 -46.49
C ILE A 187 4.79 -10.13 -47.45
N ALA A 188 3.84 -10.92 -46.98
CA ALA A 188 3.14 -11.89 -47.80
C ALA A 188 2.44 -11.22 -49.01
N ARG A 189 1.75 -10.10 -48.78
CA ARG A 189 1.04 -9.35 -49.86
C ARG A 189 1.99 -8.78 -50.91
N ARG A 190 3.24 -8.46 -50.53
CA ARG A 190 4.26 -7.97 -51.46
C ARG A 190 4.78 -9.07 -52.39
N LYS A 191 4.86 -10.32 -51.86
CA LYS A 191 5.39 -11.48 -52.63
C LYS A 191 4.39 -12.02 -53.69
N PHE A 192 3.08 -11.78 -53.52
CA PHE A 192 2.04 -12.22 -54.45
C PHE A 192 1.69 -11.17 -55.50
N ARG A 193 2.37 -10.01 -55.54
CA ARG A 193 2.15 -8.93 -56.50
C ARG A 193 3.31 -8.73 -57.49
N SER A 194 4.32 -9.58 -57.49
CA SER A 194 5.46 -9.59 -58.44
C SER A 194 5.30 -10.69 -59.49
#